data_6dcd7823b31b7834676166a1ffa81a64
#
_entry.id   6dcd7823b31b7834676166a1ffa81a64
#
_cell.length_a   1.000
_cell.length_b   1.000
_cell.length_c   1.000
_cell.angle_alpha   90.00
_cell.angle_beta   90.00
_cell.angle_gamma   90.00
#
_symmetry.space_group_name_H-M   'P 1'
#
loop_
_entity.id
_entity.type
_entity.pdbx_description
1 polymer ?
#
loop_
_entity_poly.entity_id
_entity_poly.type
_entity_poly.pdbx_seq_one_letter_code
_entity_poly.pdbx_strand_id
1 'polypeptide(L)'
;TDSGGFQVFSLGAMRKIKEEGVHFRNPINGEKIFLSPEKSMEIQYDLGSDIVMIFDECTPYPADWDYAKTSMEMSLRWAARSRQRFDELNNKNALFGIIQGSVYEDLRDISVKGLVEIGFDGYAVGGLAVGEPKEDMHRILEHVCPQIPADKPRYLMGVGKPEDLVEGVRRGIDMFDCVMPTRNARNGHLFVTNGVVKIRNAKYKSDTSTLDPECDCYTCRHYISACLYLSLITIYQCQSK
;
A
#
# COMPACT_ATOMS: atom_id res chain seq x y z
N THR A 1 -9.84 4.83 1.37
CA THR A 1 -8.88 5.90 1.00
C THR A 1 -7.66 5.80 1.88
N ASP A 2 -6.47 6.02 1.31
CA ASP A 2 -5.21 6.02 2.05
C ASP A 2 -5.10 7.25 2.97
N SER A 3 -4.36 7.11 4.07
CA SER A 3 -4.22 8.18 5.09
C SER A 3 -3.34 9.36 4.66
N GLY A 4 -2.49 9.15 3.66
CA GLY A 4 -1.42 10.07 3.26
C GLY A 4 -0.06 9.78 3.93
N GLY A 5 0.03 8.87 4.88
CA GLY A 5 1.28 8.53 5.59
C GLY A 5 2.40 8.07 4.65
N PHE A 6 2.13 7.10 3.79
CA PHE A 6 3.10 6.62 2.81
C PHE A 6 3.45 7.66 1.75
N GLN A 7 2.50 8.46 1.27
CA GLN A 7 2.75 9.52 0.29
C GLN A 7 3.69 10.57 0.87
N VAL A 8 3.48 10.95 2.12
CA VAL A 8 4.40 11.85 2.85
C VAL A 8 5.76 11.17 3.10
N PHE A 9 5.77 9.87 3.40
CA PHE A 9 7.01 9.09 3.50
C PHE A 9 7.84 9.19 2.21
N SER A 10 7.23 9.09 1.05
CA SER A 10 7.90 9.14 -0.25
C SER A 10 8.55 10.51 -0.57
N LEU A 11 8.17 11.59 0.13
CA LEU A 11 8.76 12.93 -0.04
C LEU A 11 10.17 13.07 0.55
N GLY A 12 10.64 12.11 1.35
CA GLY A 12 12.00 12.07 1.86
C GLY A 12 12.40 13.34 2.63
N ALA A 13 13.47 14.01 2.19
CA ALA A 13 14.02 15.22 2.84
C ALA A 13 13.09 16.45 2.81
N MET A 14 12.02 16.45 2.02
CA MET A 14 11.05 17.55 1.94
C MET A 14 10.02 17.53 3.08
N ARG A 15 10.09 16.56 3.99
CA ARG A 15 9.20 16.42 5.13
C ARG A 15 9.91 16.61 6.46
N LYS A 16 9.15 17.02 7.46
CA LYS A 16 9.57 17.07 8.86
C LYS A 16 8.48 16.48 9.73
N ILE A 17 8.77 15.33 10.31
CA ILE A 17 7.87 14.59 11.20
C ILE A 17 8.03 15.14 12.62
N LYS A 18 6.92 15.30 13.31
CA LYS A 18 6.81 15.72 14.71
C LYS A 18 5.64 14.99 15.36
N GLU A 19 5.54 15.05 16.68
CA GLU A 19 4.42 14.46 17.43
C GLU A 19 3.05 15.00 16.98
N GLU A 20 2.98 16.28 16.63
CA GLU A 20 1.73 16.91 16.21
C GLU A 20 1.26 16.45 14.81
N GLY A 21 2.18 16.01 13.96
CA GLY A 21 1.93 15.65 12.56
C GLY A 21 3.13 15.92 11.68
N VAL A 22 2.92 16.01 10.37
CA VAL A 22 4.00 16.14 9.38
C VAL A 22 3.89 17.45 8.62
N HIS A 23 4.99 18.20 8.62
CA HIS A 23 5.17 19.36 7.75
C HIS A 23 5.90 18.93 6.47
N PHE A 24 5.38 19.29 5.32
CA PHE A 24 6.03 19.03 4.04
C PHE A 24 5.75 20.14 3.02
N ARG A 25 6.44 20.09 1.89
CA ARG A 25 6.19 21.01 0.77
C ARG A 25 5.43 20.27 -0.33
N ASN A 26 4.41 20.94 -0.85
CA ASN A 26 3.70 20.46 -2.03
C ASN A 26 4.69 20.36 -3.21
N PRO A 27 4.86 19.18 -3.81
CA PRO A 27 5.83 18.97 -4.89
C PRO A 27 5.49 19.75 -6.18
N ILE A 28 4.25 20.22 -6.32
CA ILE A 28 3.79 20.93 -7.53
C ILE A 28 4.07 22.45 -7.41
N ASN A 29 3.71 23.05 -6.29
CA ASN A 29 3.75 24.52 -6.13
C ASN A 29 4.67 25.01 -4.99
N GLY A 30 5.30 24.10 -4.23
CA GLY A 30 6.21 24.41 -3.13
C GLY A 30 5.54 24.93 -1.85
N GLU A 31 4.20 25.00 -1.78
CA GLU A 31 3.45 25.45 -0.63
C GLU A 31 3.73 24.58 0.60
N LYS A 32 3.79 25.21 1.78
CA LYS A 32 3.95 24.49 3.05
C LYS A 32 2.61 23.90 3.47
N ILE A 33 2.59 22.60 3.65
CA ILE A 33 1.42 21.83 4.10
C ILE A 33 1.74 21.22 5.45
N PHE A 34 0.73 21.20 6.34
CA PHE A 34 0.74 20.45 7.58
C PHE A 34 -0.38 19.42 7.56
N LEU A 35 -0.03 18.17 7.81
CA LEU A 35 -0.95 17.06 7.89
C LEU A 35 -0.83 16.40 9.27
N SER A 36 -1.94 16.37 10.02
CA SER A 36 -2.04 15.69 11.30
C SER A 36 -2.97 14.48 11.21
N PRO A 37 -2.99 13.59 12.21
CA PRO A 37 -3.97 12.52 12.29
C PRO A 37 -5.42 13.02 12.15
N GLU A 38 -5.76 14.10 12.83
CA GLU A 38 -7.11 14.70 12.78
C GLU A 38 -7.43 15.22 11.37
N LYS A 39 -6.46 15.90 10.74
CA LYS A 39 -6.66 16.45 9.39
C LYS A 39 -6.79 15.35 8.35
N SER A 40 -6.08 14.23 8.50
CA SER A 40 -6.24 13.05 7.64
C SER A 40 -7.66 12.47 7.75
N MET A 41 -8.21 12.38 8.96
CA MET A 41 -9.59 11.91 9.17
C MET A 41 -10.62 12.84 8.52
N GLU A 42 -10.45 14.16 8.64
CA GLU A 42 -11.32 15.15 8.00
C GLU A 42 -11.31 15.00 6.47
N ILE A 43 -10.12 14.90 5.87
CA ILE A 43 -9.98 14.75 4.41
C ILE A 43 -10.65 13.46 3.93
N GLN A 44 -10.45 12.35 4.61
CA GLN A 44 -11.06 11.08 4.22
C GLN A 44 -12.59 11.10 4.42
N TYR A 45 -13.08 11.83 5.42
CA TYR A 45 -14.52 12.07 5.61
C TYR A 45 -15.10 12.89 4.44
N ASP A 46 -14.47 13.99 4.06
CA ASP A 46 -14.90 14.84 2.95
C ASP A 46 -14.86 14.11 1.60
N LEU A 47 -13.93 13.16 1.43
CA LEU A 47 -13.84 12.29 0.26
C LEU A 47 -14.92 11.18 0.24
N GLY A 48 -15.66 10.98 1.32
CA GLY A 48 -16.67 9.94 1.43
C GLY A 48 -16.10 8.52 1.41
N SER A 49 -14.93 8.31 2.01
CA SER A 49 -14.22 7.02 1.99
C SER A 49 -14.99 5.93 2.73
N ASP A 50 -15.30 4.82 2.09
CA ASP A 50 -15.97 3.66 2.72
C ASP A 50 -15.07 2.98 3.77
N ILE A 51 -13.76 2.92 3.50
CA ILE A 51 -12.73 2.48 4.43
C ILE A 51 -11.75 3.63 4.64
N VAL A 52 -11.64 4.07 5.88
CA VAL A 52 -10.76 5.14 6.35
C VAL A 52 -9.54 4.50 7.01
N MET A 53 -8.34 4.98 6.68
CA MET A 53 -7.08 4.50 7.27
C MET A 53 -6.60 5.51 8.32
N ILE A 54 -6.14 5.04 9.49
CA ILE A 54 -5.47 5.92 10.45
C ILE A 54 -4.23 6.57 9.83
N PHE A 55 -3.83 7.74 10.33
CA PHE A 55 -2.56 8.35 9.94
C PHE A 55 -1.43 7.71 10.74
N ASP A 56 -0.38 7.26 10.05
CA ASP A 56 0.75 6.52 10.62
C ASP A 56 2.09 7.01 10.06
N GLU A 57 3.17 6.66 10.73
CA GLU A 57 4.52 6.82 10.19
C GLU A 57 5.00 5.50 9.57
N CYS A 58 5.22 5.50 8.26
CA CYS A 58 5.86 4.40 7.58
C CYS A 58 7.36 4.38 7.90
N THR A 59 7.82 3.39 8.66
CA THR A 59 9.22 3.21 9.02
C THR A 59 10.02 2.78 7.78
N PRO A 60 11.17 3.41 7.45
CA PRO A 60 12.03 2.96 6.35
C PRO A 60 12.66 1.61 6.64
N TYR A 61 13.11 0.93 5.59
CA TYR A 61 13.95 -0.26 5.72
C TYR A 61 15.32 -0.01 5.02
N PRO A 62 16.45 -0.39 5.66
CA PRO A 62 16.56 -0.88 7.03
C PRO A 62 16.36 0.23 8.08
N ALA A 63 15.84 -0.13 9.25
CA ALA A 63 15.77 0.72 10.42
C ALA A 63 16.34 -0.04 11.62
N ASP A 64 17.07 0.62 12.52
CA ASP A 64 17.44 0.04 13.79
C ASP A 64 16.23 -0.09 14.73
N TRP A 65 16.38 -0.90 15.78
CA TRP A 65 15.30 -1.20 16.69
C TRP A 65 14.78 0.04 17.44
N ASP A 66 15.66 0.94 17.87
CA ASP A 66 15.29 2.13 18.64
C ASP A 66 14.47 3.11 17.79
N TYR A 67 14.88 3.31 16.54
CA TYR A 67 14.11 4.11 15.59
C TYR A 67 12.76 3.47 15.27
N ALA A 68 12.74 2.16 14.97
CA ALA A 68 11.52 1.42 14.69
C ALA A 68 10.53 1.48 15.87
N LYS A 69 11.01 1.37 17.09
CA LYS A 69 10.23 1.52 18.32
C LYS A 69 9.63 2.91 18.45
N THR A 70 10.45 3.96 18.31
CA THR A 70 9.99 5.36 18.42
C THR A 70 8.90 5.67 17.37
N SER A 71 9.10 5.23 16.14
CA SER A 71 8.17 5.37 15.03
C SER A 71 6.85 4.63 15.31
N MET A 72 6.93 3.38 15.76
CA MET A 72 5.76 2.56 16.10
C MET A 72 4.97 3.18 17.25
N GLU A 73 5.63 3.59 18.34
CA GLU A 73 4.96 4.24 19.47
C GLU A 73 4.27 5.55 19.08
N MET A 74 4.88 6.35 18.20
CA MET A 74 4.24 7.55 17.65
C MET A 74 3.02 7.18 16.80
N SER A 75 3.12 6.16 15.95
CA SER A 75 1.99 5.66 15.17
C SER A 75 0.82 5.19 16.04
N LEU A 76 1.08 4.57 17.21
CA LEU A 76 0.04 4.22 18.17
C LEU A 76 -0.64 5.46 18.78
N ARG A 77 0.12 6.49 19.14
CA ARG A 77 -0.48 7.75 19.62
C ARG A 77 -1.31 8.43 18.54
N TRP A 78 -0.84 8.41 17.31
CA TRP A 78 -1.60 8.93 16.15
C TRP A 78 -2.84 8.10 15.85
N ALA A 79 -2.78 6.78 16.06
CA ALA A 79 -3.94 5.90 15.94
C ALA A 79 -5.06 6.28 16.93
N ALA A 80 -4.72 6.55 18.19
CA ALA A 80 -5.67 7.00 19.20
C ALA A 80 -6.30 8.36 18.82
N ARG A 81 -5.49 9.31 18.34
CA ARG A 81 -5.97 10.62 17.85
C ARG A 81 -6.86 10.48 16.61
N SER A 82 -6.49 9.60 15.67
CA SER A 82 -7.31 9.29 14.49
C SER A 82 -8.67 8.71 14.90
N ARG A 83 -8.69 7.74 15.84
CA ARG A 83 -9.92 7.14 16.36
C ARG A 83 -10.82 8.21 17.00
N GLN A 84 -10.25 9.04 17.88
CA GLN A 84 -11.00 10.11 18.52
C GLN A 84 -11.63 11.05 17.48
N ARG A 85 -10.85 11.52 16.50
CA ARG A 85 -11.37 12.45 15.49
C ARG A 85 -12.42 11.82 14.59
N PHE A 86 -12.23 10.55 14.21
CA PHE A 86 -13.23 9.80 13.46
C PHE A 86 -14.58 9.73 14.18
N ASP A 87 -14.57 9.50 15.49
CA ASP A 87 -15.78 9.46 16.32
C ASP A 87 -16.44 10.83 16.45
N GLU A 88 -15.65 11.90 16.66
CA GLU A 88 -16.12 13.29 16.68
C GLU A 88 -16.81 13.70 15.37
N LEU A 89 -16.33 13.24 14.24
CA LEU A 89 -16.95 13.44 12.92
C LEU A 89 -18.23 12.64 12.73
N ASN A 90 -18.58 11.75 13.68
CA ASN A 90 -19.72 10.83 13.60
C ASN A 90 -19.71 10.02 12.29
N ASN A 91 -18.50 9.68 11.80
CA ASN A 91 -18.32 8.89 10.59
C ASN A 91 -18.88 7.47 10.81
N LYS A 92 -19.64 6.95 9.83
CA LYS A 92 -20.30 5.63 9.90
C LYS A 92 -19.61 4.57 9.05
N ASN A 93 -18.54 4.94 8.39
CA ASN A 93 -17.75 4.05 7.55
C ASN A 93 -16.77 3.22 8.40
N ALA A 94 -16.04 2.31 7.80
CA ALA A 94 -15.06 1.49 8.51
C ALA A 94 -13.76 2.26 8.75
N LEU A 95 -13.21 2.18 9.97
CA LEU A 95 -11.88 2.70 10.31
C LEU A 95 -10.89 1.56 10.53
N PHE A 96 -9.77 1.56 9.82
CA PHE A 96 -8.72 0.55 9.92
C PHE A 96 -7.50 1.08 10.67
N GLY A 97 -7.03 0.28 11.64
CA GLY A 97 -5.74 0.48 12.30
C GLY A 97 -4.58 -0.02 11.43
N ILE A 98 -3.38 0.57 11.56
CA ILE A 98 -2.19 0.16 10.82
C ILE A 98 -1.12 -0.31 11.81
N ILE A 99 -0.77 -1.59 11.74
CA ILE A 99 0.23 -2.23 12.58
C ILE A 99 1.61 -1.87 12.03
N GLN A 100 2.44 -1.22 12.85
CA GLN A 100 3.82 -0.85 12.56
C GLN A 100 4.81 -1.63 13.44
N GLY A 101 6.13 -1.48 13.25
CA GLY A 101 7.17 -2.19 14.02
C GLY A 101 8.29 -2.78 13.16
N SER A 102 8.38 -2.38 11.86
CA SER A 102 9.40 -2.87 10.93
C SER A 102 9.43 -4.42 10.90
N VAL A 103 10.60 -5.04 10.95
CA VAL A 103 10.78 -6.51 10.95
C VAL A 103 11.01 -7.09 12.35
N TYR A 104 10.64 -6.34 13.40
CA TYR A 104 10.82 -6.72 14.81
C TYR A 104 9.52 -7.24 15.41
N GLU A 105 9.48 -8.51 15.77
CA GLU A 105 8.29 -9.20 16.27
C GLU A 105 7.76 -8.60 17.57
N ASP A 106 8.66 -8.29 18.52
CA ASP A 106 8.32 -7.66 19.81
C ASP A 106 7.65 -6.28 19.62
N LEU A 107 8.09 -5.49 18.67
CA LEU A 107 7.46 -4.21 18.34
C LEU A 107 6.10 -4.41 17.67
N ARG A 108 5.97 -5.42 16.82
CA ARG A 108 4.69 -5.80 16.20
C ARG A 108 3.68 -6.23 17.26
N ASP A 109 4.09 -6.98 18.27
CA ASP A 109 3.24 -7.40 19.39
C ASP A 109 2.67 -6.19 20.15
N ILE A 110 3.54 -5.22 20.47
CA ILE A 110 3.12 -3.98 21.13
C ILE A 110 2.12 -3.21 20.24
N SER A 111 2.40 -3.10 18.96
CA SER A 111 1.55 -2.40 17.99
C SER A 111 0.17 -3.06 17.88
N VAL A 112 0.11 -4.38 17.66
CA VAL A 112 -1.16 -5.13 17.58
C VAL A 112 -1.98 -4.94 18.86
N LYS A 113 -1.35 -5.17 20.02
CA LYS A 113 -2.02 -5.03 21.32
C LYS A 113 -2.63 -3.63 21.49
N GLY A 114 -1.84 -2.58 21.27
CA GLY A 114 -2.31 -1.21 21.41
C GLY A 114 -3.44 -0.85 20.44
N LEU A 115 -3.36 -1.29 19.19
CA LEU A 115 -4.43 -1.06 18.22
C LEU A 115 -5.71 -1.85 18.57
N VAL A 116 -5.59 -3.09 19.03
CA VAL A 116 -6.76 -3.88 19.47
C VAL A 116 -7.43 -3.25 20.69
N GLU A 117 -6.65 -2.69 21.63
CA GLU A 117 -7.19 -1.95 22.79
C GLU A 117 -7.93 -0.66 22.39
N ILE A 118 -7.45 0.07 21.37
CA ILE A 118 -8.14 1.24 20.80
C ILE A 118 -9.43 0.81 20.10
N GLY A 119 -9.40 -0.27 19.35
CA GLY A 119 -10.56 -0.85 18.65
C GLY A 119 -10.78 -0.26 17.26
N PHE A 120 -10.71 -1.14 16.25
CA PHE A 120 -10.89 -0.79 14.82
C PHE A 120 -11.81 -1.80 14.13
N ASP A 121 -12.35 -1.41 12.97
CA ASP A 121 -13.21 -2.28 12.15
C ASP A 121 -12.39 -3.29 11.32
N GLY A 122 -11.12 -2.99 11.10
CA GLY A 122 -10.15 -3.86 10.44
C GLY A 122 -8.72 -3.43 10.78
N TYR A 123 -7.75 -4.26 10.40
CA TYR A 123 -6.33 -4.04 10.72
C TYR A 123 -5.47 -4.24 9.49
N ALA A 124 -4.64 -3.24 9.20
CA ALA A 124 -3.65 -3.31 8.15
C ALA A 124 -2.27 -3.65 8.72
N VAL A 125 -1.48 -4.41 7.98
CA VAL A 125 -0.06 -4.61 8.25
C VAL A 125 0.72 -3.65 7.36
N GLY A 126 1.23 -2.58 7.97
CA GLY A 126 2.03 -1.56 7.31
C GLY A 126 3.54 -1.76 7.50
N GLY A 127 4.35 -0.92 6.85
CA GLY A 127 5.80 -0.94 6.97
C GLY A 127 6.46 -2.22 6.45
N LEU A 128 5.80 -2.93 5.54
CA LEU A 128 6.32 -4.05 4.74
C LEU A 128 6.30 -3.66 3.25
N ALA A 129 6.99 -4.43 2.41
CA ALA A 129 7.22 -4.12 0.99
C ALA A 129 7.96 -2.78 0.76
N VAL A 130 8.80 -2.39 1.71
CA VAL A 130 9.62 -1.16 1.68
C VAL A 130 11.11 -1.44 1.43
N GLY A 131 11.44 -2.69 1.05
CA GLY A 131 12.80 -3.11 0.67
C GLY A 131 13.38 -4.27 1.48
N GLU A 132 12.64 -4.81 2.45
CA GLU A 132 13.02 -5.99 3.22
C GLU A 132 13.06 -7.27 2.35
N PRO A 133 13.84 -8.30 2.76
CA PRO A 133 13.75 -9.65 2.17
C PRO A 133 12.34 -10.23 2.32
N LYS A 134 11.92 -11.04 1.33
CA LYS A 134 10.60 -11.68 1.38
C LYS A 134 10.41 -12.60 2.58
N GLU A 135 11.48 -13.24 3.00
CA GLU A 135 11.51 -14.11 4.16
C GLU A 135 11.12 -13.37 5.44
N ASP A 136 11.59 -12.13 5.60
CA ASP A 136 11.21 -11.27 6.72
C ASP A 136 9.75 -10.86 6.65
N MET A 137 9.26 -10.46 5.48
CA MET A 137 7.84 -10.17 5.28
C MET A 137 6.97 -11.38 5.65
N HIS A 138 7.30 -12.57 5.17
CA HIS A 138 6.55 -13.80 5.45
C HIS A 138 6.56 -14.14 6.95
N ARG A 139 7.73 -14.03 7.60
CA ARG A 139 7.89 -14.27 9.04
C ARG A 139 7.02 -13.32 9.86
N ILE A 140 7.04 -12.03 9.52
CA ILE A 140 6.21 -11.04 10.22
C ILE A 140 4.72 -11.30 10.01
N LEU A 141 4.27 -11.68 8.81
CA LEU A 141 2.88 -12.04 8.57
C LEU A 141 2.45 -13.29 9.37
N GLU A 142 3.28 -14.32 9.41
CA GLU A 142 3.03 -15.52 10.23
C GLU A 142 2.91 -15.19 11.72
N HIS A 143 3.70 -14.23 12.19
CA HIS A 143 3.70 -13.80 13.58
C HIS A 143 2.50 -12.88 13.92
N VAL A 144 2.16 -11.94 13.05
CA VAL A 144 1.17 -10.89 13.31
C VAL A 144 -0.27 -11.35 13.06
N CYS A 145 -0.53 -12.04 11.93
CA CYS A 145 -1.90 -12.36 11.52
C CYS A 145 -2.71 -13.15 12.56
N PRO A 146 -2.14 -14.14 13.28
CA PRO A 146 -2.87 -14.86 14.33
C PRO A 146 -3.28 -14.00 15.54
N GLN A 147 -2.63 -12.85 15.75
CA GLN A 147 -2.90 -11.96 16.88
C GLN A 147 -4.04 -10.96 16.58
N ILE A 148 -4.37 -10.76 15.30
CA ILE A 148 -5.47 -9.91 14.89
C ILE A 148 -6.78 -10.64 15.15
N PRO A 149 -7.82 -9.99 15.72
CA PRO A 149 -9.12 -10.61 15.96
C PRO A 149 -9.65 -11.32 14.69
N ALA A 150 -10.13 -12.56 14.85
CA ALA A 150 -10.48 -13.43 13.73
C ALA A 150 -11.70 -12.95 12.92
N ASP A 151 -12.55 -12.12 13.55
CA ASP A 151 -13.73 -11.51 12.94
C ASP A 151 -13.46 -10.18 12.23
N LYS A 152 -12.20 -9.73 12.20
CA LYS A 152 -11.78 -8.47 11.57
C LYS A 152 -10.98 -8.71 10.30
N PRO A 153 -11.25 -7.95 9.21
CA PRO A 153 -10.47 -8.05 7.98
C PRO A 153 -9.02 -7.61 8.20
N ARG A 154 -8.12 -8.32 7.52
CA ARG A 154 -6.67 -8.13 7.54
C ARG A 154 -6.20 -7.64 6.19
N TYR A 155 -5.55 -6.49 6.18
CA TYR A 155 -5.12 -5.81 4.96
C TYR A 155 -3.59 -5.73 4.90
N LEU A 156 -2.96 -6.27 3.86
CA LEU A 156 -1.52 -6.11 3.61
C LEU A 156 -1.30 -4.99 2.60
N MET A 157 -0.68 -3.90 3.06
CA MET A 157 -0.52 -2.68 2.30
C MET A 157 0.64 -2.78 1.29
N GLY A 158 0.40 -2.32 0.06
CA GLY A 158 1.44 -2.15 -0.97
C GLY A 158 1.95 -3.43 -1.61
N VAL A 159 1.33 -4.58 -1.37
CA VAL A 159 1.72 -5.90 -1.88
C VAL A 159 0.69 -6.41 -2.89
N GLY A 160 0.99 -6.99 -4.06
CA GLY A 160 2.30 -7.23 -4.56
C GLY A 160 2.30 -8.05 -5.85
N LYS A 161 3.32 -8.86 -6.02
CA LYS A 161 3.41 -9.82 -7.12
C LYS A 161 2.39 -10.95 -6.94
N PRO A 162 2.03 -11.68 -8.01
CA PRO A 162 1.07 -12.79 -7.90
C PRO A 162 1.43 -13.81 -6.82
N GLU A 163 2.71 -14.19 -6.71
CA GLU A 163 3.19 -15.10 -5.68
C GLU A 163 3.04 -14.54 -4.26
N ASP A 164 3.23 -13.23 -4.08
CA ASP A 164 3.12 -12.57 -2.78
C ASP A 164 1.66 -12.52 -2.30
N LEU A 165 0.71 -12.38 -3.25
CA LEU A 165 -0.73 -12.44 -2.94
C LEU A 165 -1.11 -13.83 -2.41
N VAL A 166 -0.67 -14.89 -3.07
CA VAL A 166 -0.95 -16.28 -2.65
C VAL A 166 -0.34 -16.54 -1.26
N GLU A 167 0.91 -16.12 -1.04
CA GLU A 167 1.59 -16.29 0.24
C GLU A 167 0.96 -15.43 1.36
N GLY A 168 0.44 -14.25 1.03
CA GLY A 168 -0.31 -13.41 1.96
C GLY A 168 -1.64 -14.04 2.38
N VAL A 169 -2.44 -14.52 1.42
CA VAL A 169 -3.71 -15.22 1.71
C VAL A 169 -3.47 -16.45 2.56
N ARG A 170 -2.43 -17.25 2.26
CA ARG A 170 -2.06 -18.42 3.04
C ARG A 170 -1.77 -18.08 4.51
N ARG A 171 -1.29 -16.85 4.80
CA ARG A 171 -1.00 -16.37 6.15
C ARG A 171 -2.14 -15.60 6.79
N GLY A 172 -3.31 -15.56 6.13
CA GLY A 172 -4.54 -15.01 6.68
C GLY A 172 -4.82 -13.56 6.31
N ILE A 173 -4.23 -13.03 5.25
CA ILE A 173 -4.55 -11.72 4.71
C ILE A 173 -5.78 -11.81 3.79
N ASP A 174 -6.70 -10.84 3.93
CA ASP A 174 -7.97 -10.77 3.19
C ASP A 174 -7.94 -9.71 2.08
N MET A 175 -7.14 -8.65 2.25
CA MET A 175 -7.15 -7.47 1.37
C MET A 175 -5.73 -7.05 0.98
N PHE A 176 -5.60 -6.55 -0.25
CA PHE A 176 -4.34 -6.08 -0.82
C PHE A 176 -4.55 -4.85 -1.69
N ASP A 177 -3.53 -4.01 -1.79
CA ASP A 177 -3.38 -3.02 -2.85
C ASP A 177 -1.98 -3.11 -3.45
N CYS A 178 -1.85 -2.81 -4.73
CA CYS A 178 -0.54 -2.69 -5.35
C CYS A 178 -0.59 -1.86 -6.63
N VAL A 179 0.35 -0.93 -6.76
CA VAL A 179 0.53 -0.16 -8.00
C VAL A 179 1.16 -0.98 -9.13
N MET A 180 1.75 -2.14 -8.81
CA MET A 180 2.55 -2.92 -9.74
C MET A 180 1.78 -3.38 -10.98
N PRO A 181 0.55 -3.93 -10.91
CA PRO A 181 -0.17 -4.36 -12.10
C PRO A 181 -0.36 -3.24 -13.12
N THR A 182 -0.83 -2.08 -12.67
CA THR A 182 -1.07 -0.92 -13.54
C THR A 182 0.21 -0.26 -14.00
N ARG A 183 1.21 -0.11 -13.12
CA ARG A 183 2.53 0.41 -13.46
C ARG A 183 3.25 -0.47 -14.47
N ASN A 184 3.24 -1.78 -14.27
CA ASN A 184 3.87 -2.74 -15.15
C ASN A 184 3.16 -2.77 -16.51
N ALA A 185 1.83 -2.76 -16.55
CA ALA A 185 1.06 -2.70 -17.79
C ALA A 185 1.42 -1.45 -18.62
N ARG A 186 1.47 -0.25 -18.00
CA ARG A 186 1.92 0.96 -18.70
C ARG A 186 3.35 0.85 -19.28
N ASN A 187 4.19 0.05 -18.66
CA ASN A 187 5.56 -0.21 -19.13
C ASN A 187 5.67 -1.43 -20.06
N GLY A 188 4.54 -2.05 -20.39
CA GLY A 188 4.51 -3.23 -21.28
C GLY A 188 5.05 -4.50 -20.64
N HIS A 189 5.00 -4.60 -19.32
CA HIS A 189 5.36 -5.77 -18.54
C HIS A 189 4.08 -6.38 -17.98
N LEU A 190 3.67 -7.54 -18.51
CA LEU A 190 2.35 -8.12 -18.29
C LEU A 190 2.48 -9.50 -17.66
N PHE A 191 1.68 -9.77 -16.64
CA PHE A 191 1.54 -11.10 -16.06
C PHE A 191 0.53 -11.90 -16.89
N VAL A 192 0.90 -13.09 -17.30
CA VAL A 192 0.10 -14.03 -18.09
C VAL A 192 0.17 -15.42 -17.45
N THR A 193 -0.71 -16.34 -17.85
CA THR A 193 -0.77 -17.71 -17.30
C THR A 193 0.60 -18.40 -17.27
N ASN A 194 1.39 -18.25 -18.34
CA ASN A 194 2.72 -18.86 -18.46
C ASN A 194 3.88 -17.95 -18.05
N GLY A 195 3.64 -16.98 -17.16
CA GLY A 195 4.69 -16.12 -16.58
C GLY A 195 4.58 -14.65 -16.97
N VAL A 196 5.62 -14.08 -17.59
CA VAL A 196 5.72 -12.65 -17.88
C VAL A 196 5.96 -12.40 -19.36
N VAL A 197 5.13 -11.54 -19.94
CA VAL A 197 5.29 -11.01 -21.28
C VAL A 197 5.81 -9.57 -21.22
N LYS A 198 6.95 -9.30 -21.88
CA LYS A 198 7.45 -7.94 -22.14
C LYS A 198 7.04 -7.55 -23.55
N ILE A 199 5.84 -6.99 -23.69
CA ILE A 199 5.18 -6.75 -24.99
C ILE A 199 5.98 -5.78 -25.89
N ARG A 200 6.88 -4.98 -25.33
CA ARG A 200 7.79 -4.09 -26.11
C ARG A 200 8.90 -4.81 -26.84
N ASN A 201 9.11 -6.11 -26.64
CA ASN A 201 10.11 -6.87 -27.38
C ASN A 201 9.74 -6.95 -28.86
N ALA A 202 10.72 -6.77 -29.74
CA ALA A 202 10.52 -6.73 -31.21
C ALA A 202 9.79 -7.95 -31.78
N LYS A 203 9.86 -9.11 -31.12
CA LYS A 203 9.15 -10.33 -31.52
C LYS A 203 7.63 -10.16 -31.61
N TYR A 204 7.06 -9.21 -30.85
CA TYR A 204 5.61 -8.96 -30.83
C TYR A 204 5.16 -7.94 -31.88
N LYS A 205 6.08 -7.33 -32.64
CA LYS A 205 5.76 -6.31 -33.65
C LYS A 205 4.76 -6.77 -34.72
N SER A 206 4.83 -8.04 -35.10
CA SER A 206 3.96 -8.67 -36.10
C SER A 206 3.28 -9.94 -35.58
N ASP A 207 3.21 -10.11 -34.26
CA ASP A 207 2.60 -11.26 -33.63
C ASP A 207 1.07 -11.12 -33.64
N THR A 208 0.40 -11.97 -34.41
CA THR A 208 -1.06 -12.00 -34.54
C THR A 208 -1.75 -12.86 -33.49
N SER A 209 -1.01 -13.48 -32.58
CA SER A 209 -1.59 -14.26 -31.48
C SER A 209 -2.17 -13.35 -30.39
N THR A 210 -3.09 -13.90 -29.60
CA THR A 210 -3.55 -13.25 -28.36
C THR A 210 -2.42 -13.16 -27.35
N LEU A 211 -2.54 -12.22 -26.42
CA LEU A 211 -1.55 -12.03 -25.35
C LEU A 211 -1.40 -13.27 -24.46
N ASP A 212 -2.52 -13.87 -24.11
CA ASP A 212 -2.61 -15.08 -23.27
C ASP A 212 -3.76 -15.96 -23.80
N PRO A 213 -3.45 -17.13 -24.39
CA PRO A 213 -4.47 -18.01 -24.96
C PRO A 213 -5.38 -18.68 -23.91
N GLU A 214 -4.95 -18.74 -22.64
CA GLU A 214 -5.73 -19.30 -21.54
C GLU A 214 -6.58 -18.24 -20.82
N CYS A 215 -6.48 -16.96 -21.21
CA CYS A 215 -7.20 -15.85 -20.60
C CYS A 215 -8.39 -15.42 -21.47
N ASP A 216 -9.55 -15.29 -20.87
CA ASP A 216 -10.79 -14.88 -21.54
C ASP A 216 -11.20 -13.42 -21.31
N CYS A 217 -10.29 -12.58 -20.76
CA CYS A 217 -10.55 -11.17 -20.53
C CYS A 217 -10.76 -10.40 -21.83
N TYR A 218 -11.33 -9.19 -21.72
CA TYR A 218 -11.61 -8.34 -22.87
C TYR A 218 -10.39 -8.15 -23.80
N THR A 219 -9.21 -7.90 -23.23
CA THR A 219 -7.99 -7.68 -24.01
C THR A 219 -7.59 -8.93 -24.81
N CYS A 220 -7.58 -10.11 -24.20
CA CYS A 220 -7.20 -11.35 -24.87
C CYS A 220 -8.22 -11.80 -25.92
N ARG A 221 -9.49 -11.46 -25.76
CA ARG A 221 -10.53 -11.80 -26.74
C ARG A 221 -10.55 -10.89 -27.97
N HIS A 222 -10.13 -9.63 -27.82
CA HIS A 222 -10.36 -8.62 -28.85
C HIS A 222 -9.09 -8.05 -29.49
N TYR A 223 -7.90 -8.27 -28.89
CA TYR A 223 -6.66 -7.69 -29.38
C TYR A 223 -5.57 -8.74 -29.55
N ILE A 224 -4.79 -8.58 -30.62
CA ILE A 224 -3.57 -9.35 -30.86
C ILE A 224 -2.36 -8.64 -30.26
N SER A 225 -1.29 -9.39 -30.01
CA SER A 225 -0.05 -8.88 -29.42
C SER A 225 0.57 -7.71 -30.20
N ALA A 226 0.49 -7.74 -31.54
CA ALA A 226 0.97 -6.64 -32.39
C ALA A 226 0.22 -5.32 -32.15
N CYS A 227 -1.11 -5.35 -31.91
CA CYS A 227 -1.89 -4.14 -31.58
C CYS A 227 -1.42 -3.54 -30.26
N LEU A 228 -1.22 -4.35 -29.24
CA LEU A 228 -0.74 -3.91 -27.93
C LEU A 228 0.69 -3.36 -28.01
N TYR A 229 1.57 -4.01 -28.76
CA TYR A 229 2.92 -3.53 -29.06
C TYR A 229 2.89 -2.12 -29.68
N LEU A 230 2.11 -1.92 -30.73
CA LEU A 230 2.02 -0.63 -31.44
C LEU A 230 1.44 0.47 -30.55
N SER A 231 0.36 0.19 -29.79
CA SER A 231 -0.27 1.18 -28.92
C SER A 231 0.69 1.71 -27.85
N LEU A 232 1.47 0.85 -27.22
CA LEU A 232 2.43 1.24 -26.18
C LEU A 232 3.58 2.07 -26.75
N ILE A 233 4.09 1.75 -27.94
CA ILE A 233 5.15 2.52 -28.59
C ILE A 233 4.64 3.91 -29.02
N THR A 234 3.43 4.00 -29.55
CA THR A 234 2.85 5.27 -30.02
C THR A 234 2.59 6.23 -28.86
N ILE A 235 2.06 5.73 -27.72
CA ILE A 235 1.83 6.56 -26.52
C ILE A 235 3.14 7.16 -26.02
N TYR A 236 4.24 6.42 -26.02
CA TYR A 236 5.56 6.92 -25.60
C TYR A 236 6.14 7.98 -26.54
N GLN A 237 5.91 7.87 -27.82
CA GLN A 237 6.36 8.90 -28.79
C GLN A 237 5.59 10.21 -28.65
N CYS A 238 4.34 10.19 -28.18
CA CYS A 238 3.56 11.39 -27.90
C CYS A 238 3.96 12.09 -26.58
N GLN A 239 4.56 11.36 -25.64
CA GLN A 239 4.98 11.93 -24.35
C GLN A 239 6.43 12.46 -24.36
N SER A 240 7.21 12.17 -25.39
CA SER A 240 8.61 12.61 -25.56
C SER A 240 8.78 13.87 -26.41
N LYS A 241 7.72 14.62 -26.64
CA LYS A 241 7.70 15.98 -27.21
C LYS A 241 7.18 16.93 -26.14
#